data_cee38f3c8255e80054d2edba6ce6051f
#
_entry.id   cee38f3c8255e80054d2edba6ce6051f
#
_cell.length_a   1.000
_cell.length_b   1.000
_cell.length_c   1.000
_cell.angle_alpha   90.00
_cell.angle_beta   90.00
_cell.angle_gamma   90.00
#
_symmetry.space_group_name_H-M   'P 1'
#
loop_
_entity.id
_entity.type
_entity.pdbx_description
1 polymer ?
#
loop_
_entity_poly.entity_id
_entity_poly.type
_entity_poly.pdbx_seq_one_letter_code
_entity_poly.pdbx_strand_id
1 'polypeptide(L)'
;MLEVLCGNKNVQRILIFLFVNGRCYGTQLHRSLKTPLTPIQKALNRLEKGSLITSYYEGKTRIYQFSPAYPLMNELEQLLKKAYTLLPAHEKKDYYVVREDLKAQTVNQENKIQALLAFWEKLSGVTQLTFNAKTKSKEERGWNGKGKGEVSVVKEGSNTLIFHEKGVWHGEQDTEVSFSNIFRWILDRCAGVISLEHLRRGPEHPVFLFHLALSGKHSLSSVDSHLCGGDTYFGQIHFDRYSLQLNWRVIGPKKNEEIDYHYS
;
A
#
# COMPACT_ATOMS: atom_id res chain seq x y z
N MET A 1 6.74 -6.27 -22.94
CA MET A 1 5.95 -5.14 -23.52
C MET A 1 6.79 -3.86 -23.53
N LEU A 2 7.22 -3.30 -22.41
CA LEU A 2 8.10 -2.11 -22.38
C LEU A 2 9.59 -2.42 -22.59
N GLU A 3 9.97 -3.67 -22.71
CA GLU A 3 11.38 -4.08 -22.85
C GLU A 3 12.04 -3.44 -24.07
N VAL A 4 11.30 -3.31 -25.18
CA VAL A 4 11.77 -2.65 -26.40
C VAL A 4 12.08 -1.17 -26.15
N LEU A 5 11.23 -0.48 -25.39
CA LEU A 5 11.42 0.93 -25.05
C LEU A 5 12.53 1.12 -24.01
N CYS A 6 12.60 0.24 -23.00
CA CYS A 6 13.60 0.29 -21.93
C CYS A 6 14.95 -0.28 -22.35
N GLY A 7 15.01 -1.02 -23.47
CA GLY A 7 16.19 -1.72 -23.95
C GLY A 7 16.69 -2.86 -23.06
N ASN A 8 15.96 -3.16 -21.97
CA ASN A 8 16.32 -4.18 -20.99
C ASN A 8 15.14 -4.58 -20.13
N LYS A 9 14.92 -5.89 -19.99
CA LYS A 9 13.86 -6.47 -19.16
C LYS A 9 13.97 -6.08 -17.67
N ASN A 10 15.19 -5.97 -17.14
CA ASN A 10 15.40 -5.61 -15.73
C ASN A 10 15.02 -4.14 -15.49
N VAL A 11 15.32 -3.25 -16.42
CA VAL A 11 14.90 -1.84 -16.35
C VAL A 11 13.38 -1.75 -16.32
N GLN A 12 12.69 -2.42 -17.24
CA GLN A 12 11.22 -2.49 -17.23
C GLN A 12 10.68 -2.95 -15.87
N ARG A 13 11.20 -4.06 -15.33
CA ARG A 13 10.74 -4.63 -14.08
C ARG A 13 10.98 -3.71 -12.88
N ILE A 14 12.15 -3.06 -12.83
CA ILE A 14 12.48 -2.11 -11.77
C ILE A 14 11.56 -0.89 -11.83
N LEU A 15 11.28 -0.36 -13.01
CA LEU A 15 10.37 0.78 -13.18
C LEU A 15 8.94 0.44 -12.75
N ILE A 16 8.43 -0.73 -13.13
CA ILE A 16 7.12 -1.19 -12.69
C ILE A 16 7.12 -1.42 -11.16
N PHE A 17 8.20 -1.98 -10.61
CA PHE A 17 8.32 -2.20 -9.18
C PHE A 17 8.29 -0.87 -8.40
N LEU A 18 9.03 0.14 -8.85
CA LEU A 18 9.03 1.48 -8.27
C LEU A 18 7.65 2.15 -8.41
N PHE A 19 7.00 2.00 -9.55
CA PHE A 19 5.66 2.52 -9.77
C PHE A 19 4.65 1.96 -8.77
N VAL A 20 4.72 0.65 -8.49
CA VAL A 20 3.80 -0.03 -7.56
C VAL A 20 4.13 0.30 -6.10
N ASN A 21 5.41 0.26 -5.73
CA ASN A 21 5.84 0.29 -4.33
C ASN A 21 6.38 1.65 -3.87
N GLY A 22 6.57 2.61 -4.78
CA GLY A 22 7.07 3.95 -4.51
C GLY A 22 8.60 4.00 -4.30
N ARG A 23 9.17 3.03 -3.60
CA ARG A 23 10.61 2.94 -3.30
C ARG A 23 11.11 1.50 -3.34
N CYS A 24 12.41 1.32 -3.47
CA CYS A 24 13.04 0.00 -3.46
C CYS A 24 14.50 0.06 -3.02
N TYR A 25 15.09 -1.11 -2.76
CA TYR A 25 16.54 -1.28 -2.58
C TYR A 25 17.05 -2.53 -3.32
N GLY A 26 18.33 -2.58 -3.61
CA GLY A 26 18.89 -3.59 -4.52
C GLY A 26 18.63 -5.05 -4.12
N THR A 27 18.79 -5.40 -2.83
CA THR A 27 18.53 -6.77 -2.35
C THR A 27 17.06 -7.14 -2.33
N GLN A 28 16.15 -6.18 -2.15
CA GLN A 28 14.71 -6.37 -2.29
C GLN A 28 14.34 -6.74 -3.73
N LEU A 29 14.82 -5.94 -4.69
CA LEU A 29 14.62 -6.22 -6.11
C LEU A 29 15.19 -7.57 -6.54
N HIS A 30 16.39 -7.93 -6.05
CA HIS A 30 17.00 -9.23 -6.30
C HIS A 30 16.05 -10.39 -5.93
N ARG A 31 15.44 -10.32 -4.73
CA ARG A 31 14.52 -11.35 -4.24
C ARG A 31 13.19 -11.32 -4.99
N SER A 32 12.54 -10.17 -5.06
CA SER A 32 11.20 -10.03 -5.66
C SER A 32 11.20 -10.34 -7.16
N LEU A 33 12.19 -9.85 -7.89
CA LEU A 33 12.28 -10.06 -9.34
C LEU A 33 12.99 -11.35 -9.73
N LYS A 34 13.49 -12.13 -8.75
CA LYS A 34 14.25 -13.37 -8.97
C LYS A 34 15.40 -13.16 -9.98
N THR A 35 16.11 -12.03 -9.84
CA THR A 35 17.16 -11.59 -10.76
C THR A 35 18.45 -11.38 -9.98
N PRO A 36 19.64 -11.82 -10.47
CA PRO A 36 20.92 -11.61 -9.80
C PRO A 36 21.15 -10.13 -9.45
N LEU A 37 21.88 -9.88 -8.35
CA LEU A 37 22.06 -8.52 -7.81
C LEU A 37 22.84 -7.60 -8.77
N THR A 38 23.85 -8.15 -9.46
CA THR A 38 24.70 -7.36 -10.37
C THR A 38 23.93 -6.74 -11.54
N PRO A 39 23.07 -7.46 -12.30
CA PRO A 39 22.22 -6.87 -13.31
C PRO A 39 21.26 -5.80 -12.75
N ILE A 40 20.73 -5.99 -11.54
CA ILE A 40 19.88 -5.02 -10.87
C ILE A 40 20.65 -3.74 -10.55
N GLN A 41 21.84 -3.84 -9.97
CA GLN A 41 22.67 -2.69 -9.67
C GLN A 41 23.05 -1.91 -10.92
N LYS A 42 23.41 -2.62 -12.03
CA LYS A 42 23.70 -1.98 -13.32
C LYS A 42 22.47 -1.21 -13.84
N ALA A 43 21.28 -1.78 -13.72
CA ALA A 43 20.05 -1.13 -14.15
C ALA A 43 19.71 0.10 -13.26
N LEU A 44 19.81 -0.02 -11.94
CA LEU A 44 19.63 1.11 -11.00
C LEU A 44 20.61 2.24 -11.29
N ASN A 45 21.89 1.94 -11.46
CA ASN A 45 22.91 2.93 -11.78
C ASN A 45 22.63 3.64 -13.12
N ARG A 46 22.13 2.92 -14.13
CA ARG A 46 21.72 3.51 -15.41
C ARG A 46 20.55 4.47 -15.26
N LEU A 47 19.51 4.07 -14.49
CA LEU A 47 18.34 4.89 -14.24
C LEU A 47 18.69 6.15 -13.44
N GLU A 48 19.57 6.03 -12.46
CA GLU A 48 20.05 7.15 -11.64
C GLU A 48 20.91 8.12 -12.45
N LYS A 49 21.83 7.62 -13.29
CA LYS A 49 22.61 8.46 -14.21
C LYS A 49 21.74 9.22 -15.20
N GLY A 50 20.60 8.65 -15.60
CA GLY A 50 19.59 9.31 -16.43
C GLY A 50 18.65 10.24 -15.65
N SER A 51 18.93 10.48 -14.35
CA SER A 51 18.10 11.32 -13.46
C SER A 51 16.64 10.90 -13.36
N LEU A 52 16.30 9.69 -13.76
CA LEU A 52 14.94 9.15 -13.70
C LEU A 52 14.61 8.68 -12.29
N ILE A 53 15.59 8.18 -11.56
CA ILE A 53 15.49 7.85 -10.14
C ILE A 53 16.56 8.61 -9.34
N THR A 54 16.28 8.78 -8.06
CA THR A 54 17.23 9.30 -7.08
C THR A 54 17.42 8.29 -5.96
N SER A 55 18.52 8.39 -5.22
CA SER A 55 18.78 7.52 -4.08
C SER A 55 19.19 8.30 -2.85
N TYR A 56 18.92 7.71 -1.69
CA TYR A 56 19.34 8.19 -0.38
C TYR A 56 19.64 6.99 0.52
N TYR A 57 20.23 7.22 1.69
CA TYR A 57 20.54 6.15 2.62
C TYR A 57 19.59 6.16 3.83
N GLU A 58 19.00 5.01 4.11
CA GLU A 58 18.35 4.71 5.39
C GLU A 58 19.25 3.74 6.18
N GLY A 59 20.00 4.27 7.14
CA GLY A 59 21.06 3.53 7.83
C GLY A 59 22.14 3.05 6.83
N LYS A 60 22.31 1.72 6.71
CA LYS A 60 23.27 1.10 5.77
C LYS A 60 22.64 0.71 4.43
N THR A 61 21.36 0.96 4.23
CA THR A 61 20.63 0.54 3.03
C THR A 61 20.44 1.72 2.09
N ARG A 62 20.84 1.57 0.83
CA ARG A 62 20.61 2.55 -0.23
C ARG A 62 19.22 2.33 -0.81
N ILE A 63 18.35 3.34 -0.65
CA ILE A 63 16.97 3.35 -1.11
C ILE A 63 16.89 4.13 -2.41
N TYR A 64 16.10 3.66 -3.35
CA TYR A 64 15.85 4.29 -4.65
C TYR A 64 14.38 4.62 -4.79
N GLN A 65 14.08 5.76 -5.40
CA GLN A 65 12.73 6.24 -5.72
C GLN A 65 12.75 7.03 -7.03
N PHE A 66 11.59 7.27 -7.62
CA PHE A 66 11.51 8.17 -8.76
C PHE A 66 11.99 9.58 -8.39
N SER A 67 12.66 10.23 -9.34
CA SER A 67 13.09 11.62 -9.18
C SER A 67 11.89 12.56 -9.41
N PRO A 68 11.47 13.34 -8.41
CA PRO A 68 10.37 14.31 -8.58
C PRO A 68 10.67 15.37 -9.64
N ALA A 69 11.96 15.62 -9.91
CA ALA A 69 12.42 16.60 -10.88
C ALA A 69 12.54 16.05 -12.31
N TYR A 70 12.21 14.77 -12.55
CA TYR A 70 12.28 14.21 -13.90
C TYR A 70 11.18 14.81 -14.80
N PRO A 71 11.54 15.47 -15.93
CA PRO A 71 10.58 16.28 -16.71
C PRO A 71 9.39 15.49 -17.27
N LEU A 72 9.60 14.19 -17.59
CA LEU A 72 8.57 13.32 -18.17
C LEU A 72 7.97 12.35 -17.14
N MET A 73 7.95 12.72 -15.87
CA MET A 73 7.50 11.80 -14.81
C MET A 73 6.03 11.44 -14.96
N ASN A 74 5.17 12.40 -15.29
CA ASN A 74 3.73 12.16 -15.45
C ASN A 74 3.45 11.16 -16.60
N GLU A 75 4.10 11.35 -17.75
CA GLU A 75 3.96 10.49 -18.93
C GLU A 75 4.48 9.08 -18.64
N LEU A 76 5.61 9.00 -17.92
CA LEU A 76 6.17 7.72 -17.49
C LEU A 76 5.22 6.98 -16.54
N GLU A 77 4.64 7.66 -15.55
CA GLU A 77 3.68 7.06 -14.62
C GLU A 77 2.44 6.53 -15.34
N GLN A 78 1.89 7.27 -16.32
CA GLN A 78 0.78 6.81 -17.14
C GLN A 78 1.15 5.57 -17.96
N LEU A 79 2.35 5.57 -18.57
CA LEU A 79 2.86 4.43 -19.31
C LEU A 79 3.02 3.19 -18.42
N LEU A 80 3.60 3.37 -17.21
CA LEU A 80 3.80 2.29 -16.25
C LEU A 80 2.48 1.77 -15.68
N LYS A 81 1.50 2.66 -15.43
CA LYS A 81 0.13 2.29 -15.04
C LYS A 81 -0.49 1.37 -16.10
N LYS A 82 -0.43 1.77 -17.37
CA LYS A 82 -0.96 0.96 -18.47
C LYS A 82 -0.25 -0.37 -18.59
N ALA A 83 1.08 -0.37 -18.52
CA ALA A 83 1.89 -1.58 -18.56
C ALA A 83 1.56 -2.54 -17.41
N TYR A 84 1.47 -2.02 -16.17
CA TYR A 84 1.10 -2.82 -15.01
C TYR A 84 -0.30 -3.41 -15.14
N THR A 85 -1.28 -2.62 -15.61
CA THR A 85 -2.65 -3.08 -15.82
C THR A 85 -2.72 -4.29 -16.77
N LEU A 86 -1.90 -4.30 -17.81
CA LEU A 86 -1.84 -5.37 -18.80
C LEU A 86 -1.05 -6.61 -18.37
N LEU A 87 -0.34 -6.57 -17.22
CA LEU A 87 0.36 -7.74 -16.72
C LEU A 87 -0.63 -8.82 -16.26
N PRO A 88 -0.30 -10.11 -16.47
CA PRO A 88 -1.04 -11.23 -15.89
C PRO A 88 -1.08 -11.16 -14.37
N ALA A 89 -2.17 -11.63 -13.76
CA ALA A 89 -2.37 -11.59 -12.30
C ALA A 89 -1.23 -12.27 -11.53
N HIS A 90 -0.73 -13.41 -12.05
CA HIS A 90 0.38 -14.12 -11.41
C HIS A 90 1.69 -13.31 -11.42
N GLU A 91 1.99 -12.59 -12.51
CA GLU A 91 3.19 -11.73 -12.55
C GLU A 91 3.06 -10.55 -11.57
N LYS A 92 1.88 -9.95 -11.47
CA LYS A 92 1.61 -8.89 -10.49
C LYS A 92 1.91 -9.39 -9.07
N LYS A 93 1.39 -10.57 -8.71
CA LYS A 93 1.55 -11.18 -7.40
C LYS A 93 3.00 -11.61 -7.14
N ASP A 94 3.65 -12.23 -8.10
CA ASP A 94 4.97 -12.86 -7.89
C ASP A 94 6.13 -11.86 -7.87
N TYR A 95 6.02 -10.74 -8.60
CA TYR A 95 7.15 -9.84 -8.82
C TYR A 95 6.97 -8.44 -8.23
N TYR A 96 5.75 -7.92 -8.16
CA TYR A 96 5.54 -6.51 -7.85
C TYR A 96 4.84 -6.27 -6.51
N VAL A 97 4.22 -7.28 -5.95
CA VAL A 97 3.75 -7.21 -4.58
C VAL A 97 4.90 -7.52 -3.66
N VAL A 98 5.35 -6.52 -2.92
CA VAL A 98 6.34 -6.75 -1.87
C VAL A 98 5.65 -7.58 -0.79
N ARG A 99 5.98 -8.87 -0.78
CA ARG A 99 6.02 -9.58 0.49
C ARG A 99 7.22 -8.97 1.20
N GLU A 100 7.00 -8.16 2.22
CA GLU A 100 8.08 -7.91 3.15
C GLU A 100 8.46 -9.29 3.66
N ASP A 101 9.54 -9.85 3.07
CA ASP A 101 10.21 -10.96 3.70
C ASP A 101 10.51 -10.47 5.09
N LEU A 102 9.69 -10.92 6.03
CA LEU A 102 10.03 -10.87 7.44
C LEU A 102 11.48 -11.33 7.45
N LYS A 103 12.44 -10.39 7.51
CA LYS A 103 13.77 -10.76 7.94
C LYS A 103 13.46 -11.60 9.14
N ALA A 104 13.85 -12.86 9.07
CA ALA A 104 13.80 -13.75 10.20
C ALA A 104 14.71 -13.21 11.29
N GLN A 105 14.34 -12.08 11.87
CA GLN A 105 14.51 -11.90 13.27
C GLN A 105 13.67 -13.04 13.83
N THR A 106 14.30 -13.95 14.50
CA THR A 106 13.73 -14.96 15.38
C THR A 106 12.97 -14.23 16.47
N VAL A 107 11.92 -13.49 16.08
CA VAL A 107 10.91 -12.97 16.98
C VAL A 107 10.07 -14.18 17.28
N ASN A 108 10.23 -14.71 18.48
CA ASN A 108 9.47 -15.82 19.00
C ASN A 108 8.00 -15.65 18.57
N GLN A 109 7.37 -16.70 18.07
CA GLN A 109 6.00 -16.64 17.54
C GLN A 109 5.01 -16.04 18.55
N GLU A 110 5.26 -16.24 19.85
CA GLU A 110 4.55 -15.60 20.96
C GLU A 110 4.65 -14.07 20.94
N ASN A 111 5.82 -13.50 20.66
CA ASN A 111 6.00 -12.06 20.57
C ASN A 111 5.26 -11.44 19.38
N LYS A 112 5.12 -12.19 18.28
CA LYS A 112 4.33 -11.74 17.12
C LYS A 112 2.83 -11.69 17.46
N ILE A 113 2.32 -12.73 18.11
CA ILE A 113 0.92 -12.76 18.55
C ILE A 113 0.64 -11.64 19.55
N GLN A 114 1.53 -11.40 20.51
CA GLN A 114 1.38 -10.32 21.49
C GLN A 114 1.37 -8.94 20.81
N ALA A 115 2.26 -8.70 19.85
CA ALA A 115 2.28 -7.44 19.10
C ALA A 115 0.99 -7.24 18.25
N LEU A 116 0.48 -8.33 17.66
CA LEU A 116 -0.78 -8.29 16.90
C LEU A 116 -1.98 -8.02 17.81
N LEU A 117 -2.00 -8.61 19.01
CA LEU A 117 -3.04 -8.37 20.00
C LEU A 117 -2.97 -6.93 20.56
N ALA A 118 -1.77 -6.41 20.80
CA ALA A 118 -1.59 -5.01 21.22
C ALA A 118 -2.11 -4.03 20.15
N PHE A 119 -1.87 -4.33 18.86
CA PHE A 119 -2.45 -3.57 17.77
C PHE A 119 -4.00 -3.69 17.76
N TRP A 120 -4.54 -4.90 17.94
CA TRP A 120 -5.99 -5.15 17.97
C TRP A 120 -6.70 -4.38 19.07
N GLU A 121 -6.15 -4.35 20.26
CA GLU A 121 -6.69 -3.57 21.38
C GLU A 121 -6.70 -2.07 21.06
N LYS A 122 -5.61 -1.58 20.47
CA LYS A 122 -5.54 -0.19 20.06
C LYS A 122 -6.59 0.15 18.98
N LEU A 123 -6.74 -0.73 17.99
CA LEU A 123 -7.75 -0.57 16.94
C LEU A 123 -9.16 -0.49 17.55
N SER A 124 -9.43 -1.25 18.62
CA SER A 124 -10.72 -1.25 19.30
C SER A 124 -11.06 0.04 20.06
N GLY A 125 -10.07 0.88 20.32
CA GLY A 125 -10.21 2.15 21.04
C GLY A 125 -10.27 3.39 20.15
N VAL A 126 -10.27 3.23 18.83
CA VAL A 126 -10.33 4.34 17.88
C VAL A 126 -11.67 5.08 17.97
N THR A 127 -11.62 6.42 18.01
CA THR A 127 -12.81 7.29 18.08
C THR A 127 -12.83 8.39 17.02
N GLN A 128 -11.69 8.72 16.44
CA GLN A 128 -11.53 9.80 15.48
C GLN A 128 -10.75 9.34 14.26
N LEU A 129 -11.02 9.96 13.13
CA LEU A 129 -10.23 9.78 11.93
C LEU A 129 -9.95 11.10 11.22
N THR A 130 -8.79 11.17 10.60
CA THR A 130 -8.53 12.10 9.51
C THR A 130 -7.94 11.33 8.35
N PHE A 131 -8.14 11.78 7.12
CA PHE A 131 -7.48 11.19 5.98
C PHE A 131 -7.12 12.23 4.93
N ASN A 132 -6.12 11.91 4.12
CA ASN A 132 -5.71 12.68 2.97
C ASN A 132 -5.72 11.76 1.75
N ALA A 133 -6.58 12.06 0.79
CA ALA A 133 -6.70 11.31 -0.45
C ALA A 133 -6.01 12.06 -1.60
N LYS A 134 -5.23 11.35 -2.40
CA LYS A 134 -4.53 11.87 -3.57
C LYS A 134 -4.71 10.93 -4.75
N THR A 135 -5.18 11.49 -5.84
CA THR A 135 -5.18 10.82 -7.15
C THR A 135 -3.89 11.16 -7.87
N LYS A 136 -3.15 10.13 -8.29
CA LYS A 136 -1.89 10.29 -9.05
C LYS A 136 -2.11 10.39 -10.58
N SER A 137 -3.35 10.46 -11.03
CA SER A 137 -3.70 10.62 -12.46
C SER A 137 -4.33 11.99 -12.69
N LYS A 138 -3.78 12.77 -13.64
CA LYS A 138 -4.32 14.09 -13.99
C LYS A 138 -5.62 14.04 -14.82
N GLU A 139 -5.91 12.90 -15.46
CA GLU A 139 -7.05 12.74 -16.38
C GLU A 139 -8.32 12.26 -15.69
N GLU A 140 -8.21 11.78 -14.46
CA GLU A 140 -9.35 11.26 -13.70
C GLU A 140 -9.75 12.28 -12.64
N ARG A 141 -11.02 12.61 -12.56
CA ARG A 141 -11.61 13.32 -11.42
C ARG A 141 -11.45 12.44 -10.20
N GLY A 142 -10.33 12.59 -9.51
CA GLY A 142 -9.97 11.80 -8.35
C GLY A 142 -10.46 12.43 -7.06
N TRP A 143 -10.26 11.70 -5.98
CA TRP A 143 -10.61 12.10 -4.62
C TRP A 143 -9.48 12.92 -3.97
N ASN A 144 -9.03 14.00 -4.63
CA ASN A 144 -8.03 14.88 -4.02
C ASN A 144 -8.68 15.70 -2.92
N GLY A 145 -8.23 15.52 -1.69
CA GLY A 145 -8.78 16.28 -0.57
C GLY A 145 -8.48 15.65 0.79
N LYS A 146 -9.02 16.28 1.82
CA LYS A 146 -8.84 15.88 3.22
C LYS A 146 -10.18 15.61 3.87
N GLY A 147 -10.25 14.53 4.64
CA GLY A 147 -11.42 14.20 5.43
C GLY A 147 -11.14 14.23 6.92
N LYS A 148 -12.17 14.53 7.68
CA LYS A 148 -12.19 14.43 9.14
C LYS A 148 -13.52 13.85 9.58
N GLY A 149 -13.49 12.95 10.58
CA GLY A 149 -14.72 12.34 11.07
C GLY A 149 -14.53 11.62 12.38
N GLU A 150 -15.64 11.04 12.82
CA GLU A 150 -15.74 10.21 14.02
C GLU A 150 -15.83 8.74 13.63
N VAL A 151 -15.35 7.89 14.52
CA VAL A 151 -15.40 6.44 14.38
C VAL A 151 -16.14 5.84 15.58
N SER A 152 -17.19 5.10 15.32
CA SER A 152 -17.85 4.26 16.31
C SER A 152 -17.45 2.80 16.07
N VAL A 153 -16.82 2.18 17.06
CA VAL A 153 -16.32 0.80 16.96
C VAL A 153 -17.27 -0.13 17.71
N VAL A 154 -17.84 -1.10 16.99
CA VAL A 154 -18.67 -2.17 17.54
C VAL A 154 -17.87 -3.46 17.55
N LYS A 155 -17.79 -4.13 18.71
CA LYS A 155 -17.15 -5.44 18.85
C LYS A 155 -18.17 -6.56 18.61
N GLU A 156 -17.89 -7.41 17.63
CA GLU A 156 -18.68 -8.61 17.34
C GLU A 156 -17.86 -9.85 17.72
N GLY A 157 -18.11 -10.38 18.91
CA GLY A 157 -17.29 -11.46 19.47
C GLY A 157 -15.89 -11.00 19.84
N SER A 158 -14.92 -11.92 19.82
CA SER A 158 -13.53 -11.68 20.26
C SER A 158 -12.57 -11.29 19.15
N ASN A 159 -13.02 -11.39 17.88
CA ASN A 159 -12.13 -11.30 16.72
C ASN A 159 -12.68 -10.42 15.58
N THR A 160 -13.77 -9.70 15.79
CA THR A 160 -14.36 -8.83 14.78
C THR A 160 -14.65 -7.45 15.36
N LEU A 161 -14.24 -6.41 14.63
CA LEU A 161 -14.55 -5.01 14.92
C LEU A 161 -15.24 -4.42 13.69
N ILE A 162 -16.38 -3.76 13.92
CA ILE A 162 -17.07 -2.99 12.89
C ILE A 162 -16.82 -1.51 13.17
N PHE A 163 -16.23 -0.84 12.21
CA PHE A 163 -15.99 0.60 12.22
C PHE A 163 -17.10 1.30 11.45
N HIS A 164 -17.86 2.15 12.13
CA HIS A 164 -18.78 3.09 11.51
C HIS A 164 -18.11 4.45 11.47
N GLU A 165 -17.71 4.87 10.30
CA GLU A 165 -17.05 6.16 10.07
C GLU A 165 -18.05 7.15 9.49
N LYS A 166 -18.10 8.35 10.05
CA LYS A 166 -18.92 9.46 9.55
C LYS A 166 -18.14 10.75 9.66
N GLY A 167 -18.24 11.58 8.65
CA GLY A 167 -17.49 12.85 8.67
C GLY A 167 -17.73 13.68 7.42
N VAL A 168 -16.81 14.62 7.24
CA VAL A 168 -16.82 15.56 6.12
C VAL A 168 -15.50 15.48 5.38
N TRP A 169 -15.59 15.44 4.07
CA TRP A 169 -14.48 15.49 3.15
C TRP A 169 -14.47 16.85 2.45
N HIS A 170 -13.30 17.48 2.42
CA HIS A 170 -13.06 18.74 1.72
C HIS A 170 -12.16 18.46 0.51
N GLY A 171 -12.74 18.60 -0.67
CA GLY A 171 -12.04 18.44 -1.94
C GLY A 171 -11.41 19.74 -2.43
N GLU A 172 -10.88 19.68 -3.64
CA GLU A 172 -10.44 20.89 -4.36
C GLU A 172 -11.66 21.79 -4.65
N GLN A 173 -11.44 23.10 -4.77
CA GLN A 173 -12.48 24.12 -5.05
C GLN A 173 -13.56 24.27 -3.97
N ASP A 174 -13.19 24.18 -2.69
CA ASP A 174 -14.10 24.30 -1.54
C ASP A 174 -15.33 23.36 -1.58
N THR A 175 -15.18 22.23 -2.26
CA THR A 175 -16.22 21.20 -2.27
C THR A 175 -16.24 20.51 -0.93
N GLU A 176 -17.39 20.52 -0.25
CA GLU A 176 -17.62 19.81 1.00
C GLU A 176 -18.62 18.68 0.79
N VAL A 177 -18.27 17.46 1.18
CA VAL A 177 -19.11 16.27 1.02
C VAL A 177 -19.12 15.46 2.32
N SER A 178 -20.31 15.18 2.84
CA SER A 178 -20.45 14.24 3.95
C SER A 178 -20.17 12.81 3.47
N PHE A 179 -19.42 12.05 4.25
CA PHE A 179 -19.15 10.64 3.97
C PHE A 179 -19.61 9.74 5.12
N SER A 180 -19.91 8.50 4.77
CA SER A 180 -20.15 7.41 5.71
C SER A 180 -19.55 6.13 5.15
N ASN A 181 -18.70 5.46 5.92
CA ASN A 181 -18.10 4.18 5.58
C ASN A 181 -18.37 3.17 6.68
N ILE A 182 -18.46 1.91 6.31
CA ILE A 182 -18.49 0.81 7.28
C ILE A 182 -17.40 -0.18 6.90
N PHE A 183 -16.44 -0.39 7.80
CA PHE A 183 -15.38 -1.37 7.65
C PHE A 183 -15.51 -2.48 8.66
N ARG A 184 -15.17 -3.69 8.24
CA ARG A 184 -15.07 -4.86 9.11
C ARG A 184 -13.61 -5.31 9.19
N TRP A 185 -13.09 -5.32 10.41
CA TRP A 185 -11.79 -5.84 10.74
C TRP A 185 -11.95 -7.21 11.38
N ILE A 186 -11.18 -8.19 10.94
CA ILE A 186 -11.27 -9.57 11.43
C ILE A 186 -9.87 -10.03 11.82
N LEU A 187 -9.70 -10.43 13.08
CA LEU A 187 -8.46 -10.97 13.62
C LEU A 187 -8.45 -12.50 13.46
N ASP A 188 -7.52 -13.03 12.69
CA ASP A 188 -7.18 -14.45 12.68
C ASP A 188 -5.89 -14.68 13.49
N ARG A 189 -6.04 -15.15 14.73
CA ARG A 189 -4.92 -15.42 15.62
C ARG A 189 -4.08 -16.61 15.17
N CYS A 190 -4.70 -17.60 14.53
CA CYS A 190 -4.02 -18.81 14.06
C CYS A 190 -3.15 -18.51 12.84
N ALA A 191 -3.67 -17.75 11.89
CA ALA A 191 -2.93 -17.31 10.73
C ALA A 191 -1.99 -16.12 11.02
N GLY A 192 -2.18 -15.42 12.14
CA GLY A 192 -1.38 -14.24 12.50
C GLY A 192 -1.65 -13.04 11.59
N VAL A 193 -2.89 -12.88 11.12
CA VAL A 193 -3.30 -11.82 10.20
C VAL A 193 -4.54 -11.08 10.68
N ILE A 194 -4.69 -9.87 10.19
CA ILE A 194 -5.91 -9.07 10.31
C ILE A 194 -6.45 -8.80 8.90
N SER A 195 -7.71 -9.11 8.67
CA SER A 195 -8.39 -8.84 7.40
C SER A 195 -9.16 -7.54 7.49
N LEU A 196 -9.18 -6.79 6.40
CA LEU A 196 -10.01 -5.59 6.24
C LEU A 196 -10.98 -5.78 5.09
N GLU A 197 -12.23 -5.49 5.37
CA GLU A 197 -13.34 -5.52 4.41
C GLU A 197 -14.13 -4.21 4.47
N HIS A 198 -14.66 -3.79 3.33
CA HIS A 198 -15.56 -2.66 3.23
C HIS A 198 -16.99 -3.16 3.03
N LEU A 199 -17.91 -2.76 3.91
CA LEU A 199 -19.32 -3.21 3.90
C LEU A 199 -20.25 -2.29 3.10
N ARG A 200 -19.76 -1.60 2.08
CA ARG A 200 -20.56 -0.67 1.25
C ARG A 200 -21.77 -1.31 0.55
N ARG A 201 -21.77 -2.64 0.42
CA ARG A 201 -22.88 -3.41 -0.18
C ARG A 201 -23.70 -4.18 0.85
N GLY A 202 -23.56 -3.81 2.13
CA GLY A 202 -24.13 -4.54 3.26
C GLY A 202 -23.23 -5.65 3.78
N PRO A 203 -23.52 -6.16 4.99
CA PRO A 203 -22.70 -7.17 5.68
C PRO A 203 -22.64 -8.52 4.96
N GLU A 204 -23.67 -8.85 4.17
CA GLU A 204 -23.77 -10.09 3.39
C GLU A 204 -22.94 -10.08 2.09
N HIS A 205 -22.51 -8.88 1.65
CA HIS A 205 -21.73 -8.70 0.43
C HIS A 205 -20.49 -7.86 0.69
N PRO A 206 -19.58 -8.30 1.60
CA PRO A 206 -18.38 -7.55 1.93
C PRO A 206 -17.46 -7.44 0.72
N VAL A 207 -16.83 -6.30 0.57
CA VAL A 207 -15.73 -6.10 -0.39
C VAL A 207 -14.44 -6.30 0.38
N PHE A 208 -13.80 -7.44 0.18
CA PHE A 208 -12.49 -7.72 0.75
C PHE A 208 -11.45 -6.74 0.19
N LEU A 209 -10.61 -6.19 1.05
CA LEU A 209 -9.54 -5.26 0.67
C LEU A 209 -8.17 -5.93 0.73
N PHE A 210 -7.75 -6.38 1.89
CA PHE A 210 -6.48 -7.07 2.07
C PHE A 210 -6.37 -7.79 3.43
N HIS A 211 -5.43 -8.71 3.51
CA HIS A 211 -4.91 -9.26 4.77
C HIS A 211 -3.65 -8.49 5.17
N LEU A 212 -3.53 -8.15 6.44
CA LEU A 212 -2.38 -7.49 7.04
C LEU A 212 -1.68 -8.45 7.99
N ALA A 213 -0.36 -8.58 7.86
CA ALA A 213 0.49 -9.27 8.83
C ALA A 213 1.55 -8.33 9.39
N LEU A 214 2.11 -8.67 10.55
CA LEU A 214 3.21 -7.91 11.13
C LEU A 214 4.41 -7.90 10.18
N SER A 215 4.84 -6.72 9.79
CA SER A 215 6.03 -6.45 8.98
C SER A 215 7.18 -5.86 9.80
N GLY A 216 6.89 -5.45 11.04
CA GLY A 216 7.86 -4.91 11.99
C GLY A 216 7.26 -4.82 13.38
N LYS A 217 8.00 -4.26 14.33
CA LYS A 217 7.57 -4.12 15.73
C LYS A 217 6.29 -3.28 15.88
N HIS A 218 6.14 -2.27 15.02
CA HIS A 218 5.04 -1.29 15.03
C HIS A 218 4.45 -1.09 13.63
N SER A 219 4.49 -2.12 12.81
CA SER A 219 3.97 -2.04 11.45
C SER A 219 3.33 -3.35 10.99
N LEU A 220 2.27 -3.20 10.20
CA LEU A 220 1.65 -4.30 9.46
C LEU A 220 1.65 -3.92 7.98
N SER A 221 1.76 -4.92 7.12
CA SER A 221 1.68 -4.73 5.67
C SER A 221 0.79 -5.80 5.05
N SER A 222 0.20 -5.48 3.91
CA SER A 222 -0.63 -6.44 3.18
C SER A 222 0.20 -7.67 2.78
N VAL A 223 -0.31 -8.85 3.12
CA VAL A 223 0.36 -10.14 2.84
C VAL A 223 0.28 -10.47 1.35
N ASP A 224 -0.86 -10.19 0.76
CA ASP A 224 -1.15 -10.39 -0.66
C ASP A 224 -1.84 -9.17 -1.23
N SER A 225 -1.53 -8.81 -2.49
CA SER A 225 -2.35 -7.84 -3.21
C SER A 225 -3.69 -8.45 -3.54
N HIS A 226 -4.75 -7.77 -3.19
CA HIS A 226 -6.08 -8.16 -3.61
C HIS A 226 -6.40 -7.60 -5.00
N LEU A 227 -6.81 -8.47 -5.91
CA LEU A 227 -7.31 -8.11 -7.23
C LEU A 227 -8.85 -8.14 -7.20
N CYS A 228 -9.47 -6.99 -7.33
CA CYS A 228 -10.93 -6.88 -7.45
C CYS A 228 -11.27 -6.15 -8.75
N GLY A 229 -11.85 -6.86 -9.72
CA GLY A 229 -12.28 -6.28 -10.99
C GLY A 229 -11.19 -5.58 -11.81
N GLY A 230 -9.92 -5.94 -11.63
CA GLY A 230 -8.75 -5.32 -12.26
C GLY A 230 -8.03 -4.27 -11.41
N ASP A 231 -8.61 -3.86 -10.27
CA ASP A 231 -7.95 -2.99 -9.29
C ASP A 231 -7.11 -3.82 -8.32
N THR A 232 -5.93 -3.33 -7.98
CA THR A 232 -5.02 -3.93 -7.00
C THR A 232 -4.98 -3.03 -5.76
N TYR A 233 -5.20 -3.62 -4.59
CA TYR A 233 -5.22 -2.92 -3.30
C TYR A 233 -3.99 -3.29 -2.47
N PHE A 234 -3.39 -2.29 -1.84
CA PHE A 234 -2.27 -2.42 -0.93
C PHE A 234 -2.58 -1.65 0.36
N GLY A 235 -2.23 -2.21 1.49
CA GLY A 235 -2.34 -1.55 2.78
C GLY A 235 -1.05 -1.67 3.57
N GLN A 236 -0.67 -0.60 4.24
CA GLN A 236 0.41 -0.58 5.22
C GLN A 236 -0.04 0.21 6.43
N ILE A 237 0.14 -0.35 7.62
CA ILE A 237 -0.17 0.33 8.87
C ILE A 237 1.12 0.55 9.66
N HIS A 238 1.26 1.76 10.15
CA HIS A 238 2.20 2.11 11.22
C HIS A 238 1.39 2.48 12.46
N PHE A 239 1.82 2.02 13.62
CA PHE A 239 1.17 2.34 14.87
C PHE A 239 2.20 2.63 15.96
N ASP A 240 1.91 3.62 16.77
CA ASP A 240 2.68 3.96 17.97
C ASP A 240 1.76 3.96 19.19
N ARG A 241 2.20 4.57 20.30
CA ARG A 241 1.41 4.63 21.52
C ARG A 241 0.12 5.44 21.37
N TYR A 242 0.08 6.41 20.45
CA TYR A 242 -0.99 7.41 20.40
C TYR A 242 -1.80 7.37 19.12
N SER A 243 -1.26 6.83 18.03
CA SER A 243 -1.86 6.91 16.71
C SER A 243 -1.74 5.62 15.90
N LEU A 244 -2.61 5.50 14.92
CA LEU A 244 -2.63 4.51 13.87
C LEU A 244 -2.62 5.23 12.53
N GLN A 245 -1.65 4.91 11.68
CA GLN A 245 -1.58 5.43 10.32
C GLN A 245 -1.76 4.28 9.35
N LEU A 246 -2.82 4.33 8.55
CA LEU A 246 -3.06 3.37 7.47
C LEU A 246 -2.83 4.06 6.14
N ASN A 247 -1.75 3.71 5.46
CA ASN A 247 -1.55 4.04 4.07
C ASN A 247 -2.22 2.98 3.20
N TRP A 248 -3.06 3.42 2.30
CA TRP A 248 -3.83 2.59 1.42
C TRP A 248 -3.63 3.06 -0.02
N ARG A 249 -3.23 2.15 -0.90
CA ARG A 249 -3.03 2.44 -2.31
C ARG A 249 -3.88 1.52 -3.19
N VAL A 250 -4.51 2.12 -4.21
CA VAL A 250 -5.30 1.40 -5.21
C VAL A 250 -4.74 1.70 -6.60
N ILE A 251 -4.43 0.65 -7.36
CA ILE A 251 -3.97 0.76 -8.74
C ILE A 251 -4.85 -0.10 -9.63
N GLY A 252 -5.49 0.53 -10.59
CA GLY A 252 -6.38 -0.16 -11.52
C GLY A 252 -6.49 0.55 -12.88
N PRO A 253 -7.31 0.02 -13.80
CA PRO A 253 -7.51 0.62 -15.11
C PRO A 253 -7.99 2.07 -15.06
N LYS A 254 -8.83 2.39 -14.07
CA LYS A 254 -9.44 3.71 -13.86
C LYS A 254 -9.05 4.36 -12.52
N LYS A 255 -8.11 3.78 -11.77
CA LYS A 255 -7.73 4.25 -10.45
C LYS A 255 -6.21 4.27 -10.27
N ASN A 256 -5.71 5.31 -9.66
CA ASN A 256 -4.36 5.39 -9.14
C ASN A 256 -4.39 6.33 -7.93
N GLU A 257 -4.86 5.79 -6.81
CA GLU A 257 -5.19 6.56 -5.63
C GLU A 257 -4.31 6.14 -4.45
N GLU A 258 -3.97 7.09 -3.64
CA GLU A 258 -3.28 6.91 -2.37
C GLU A 258 -4.06 7.65 -1.29
N ILE A 259 -4.39 6.94 -0.21
CA ILE A 259 -5.16 7.48 0.90
C ILE A 259 -4.40 7.20 2.19
N ASP A 260 -4.08 8.26 2.91
CA ASP A 260 -3.43 8.20 4.21
C ASP A 260 -4.46 8.47 5.30
N TYR A 261 -4.82 7.45 6.06
CA TYR A 261 -5.69 7.54 7.23
C TYR A 261 -4.87 7.71 8.50
N HIS A 262 -5.34 8.55 9.40
CA HIS A 262 -4.89 8.69 10.77
C HIS A 262 -6.06 8.43 11.71
N TYR A 263 -5.97 7.36 12.49
CA TYR A 263 -6.93 7.02 13.52
C TYR A 263 -6.36 7.35 14.92
N SER A 264 -7.20 7.90 15.80
CA SER A 264 -6.86 8.23 17.19
C SER A 264 -8.01 7.96 18.15
#